data_ac624c9368c94b9e03576c3bbc4aca12
#
_entry.id   ac624c9368c94b9e03576c3bbc4aca12
#
_cell.length_a   1.000
_cell.length_b   1.000
_cell.length_c   1.000
_cell.angle_alpha   90.00
_cell.angle_beta   90.00
_cell.angle_gamma   90.00
#
_symmetry.space_group_name_H-M   'P 1'
#
loop_
_entity.id
_entity.type
_entity.pdbx_description
1 polymer ?
#
loop_
_entity_poly.entity_id
_entity_poly.type
_entity_poly.pdbx_seq_one_letter_code
_entity_poly.pdbx_strand_id
1 'polypeptide(L)'
;MAANYLHGVETIEVENGARPVKTVKSAVIGLIGTAPMGDVNTLVQCLSEKDAAAFGSQLTGFTIPQALDAIYDHGAGTVLVINVLDPAVHKTAVADEDVTFDKATGKAQLANPVVAQLVLKPDSDGQPYVEGQDYSLDAQTGVITNLGKSIAAAATVKASYNYADPTKVTPADIIGAVNAAGNRTGMKLLNDSFNLFGYFAKILIAPVFCTQNSVSVELIAMAEKLGAVTYIDAPIGTTFAQALAGRGPEGTINFNTS
;
A
#
# COMPACT_ATOMS: atom_id res chain seq x y z
N MET A 1 -42.36 53.53 -34.57
CA MET A 1 -42.13 52.50 -33.55
C MET A 1 -42.12 53.18 -32.20
N ALA A 2 -43.11 52.91 -31.36
CA ALA A 2 -43.19 53.47 -30.02
C ALA A 2 -42.17 52.74 -29.14
N ALA A 3 -41.29 53.48 -28.52
CA ALA A 3 -40.37 52.93 -27.54
C ALA A 3 -41.18 52.55 -26.30
N ASN A 4 -41.21 51.29 -25.94
CA ASN A 4 -41.75 50.81 -24.67
C ASN A 4 -40.82 51.25 -23.55
N TYR A 5 -41.19 52.33 -22.86
CA TYR A 5 -40.57 52.72 -21.62
C TYR A 5 -41.20 51.89 -20.48
N LEU A 6 -40.43 50.94 -19.95
CA LEU A 6 -40.78 50.26 -18.72
C LEU A 6 -40.49 51.17 -17.51
N HIS A 7 -41.55 51.62 -16.86
CA HIS A 7 -41.48 52.29 -15.58
C HIS A 7 -41.61 51.24 -14.47
N GLY A 8 -40.48 50.78 -13.93
CA GLY A 8 -40.49 49.81 -12.87
C GLY A 8 -39.17 49.02 -12.77
N VAL A 9 -39.09 48.13 -11.80
CA VAL A 9 -37.98 47.13 -11.66
C VAL A 9 -38.37 45.92 -12.46
N GLU A 10 -37.63 45.60 -13.52
CA GLU A 10 -37.78 44.35 -14.24
C GLU A 10 -36.89 43.29 -13.55
N THR A 11 -37.50 42.26 -13.03
CA THR A 11 -36.77 41.10 -12.49
C THR A 11 -36.67 40.07 -13.60
N ILE A 12 -35.50 39.92 -14.17
CA ILE A 12 -35.20 38.83 -15.13
C ILE A 12 -34.74 37.64 -14.34
N GLU A 13 -35.57 36.59 -14.28
CA GLU A 13 -35.16 35.32 -13.73
C GLU A 13 -34.30 34.58 -14.78
N VAL A 14 -33.00 34.54 -14.57
CA VAL A 14 -32.08 33.77 -15.41
C VAL A 14 -31.97 32.39 -14.83
N GLU A 15 -32.61 31.42 -15.44
CA GLU A 15 -32.40 30.00 -15.15
C GLU A 15 -30.99 29.61 -15.61
N ASN A 16 -30.03 29.65 -14.71
CA ASN A 16 -28.68 29.17 -14.94
C ASN A 16 -28.58 27.60 -14.86
N GLY A 17 -29.61 26.89 -15.31
CA GLY A 17 -29.68 25.44 -15.30
C GLY A 17 -29.63 24.84 -13.88
N ALA A 18 -29.96 23.59 -13.76
CA ALA A 18 -29.85 22.87 -12.50
C ALA A 18 -28.36 22.86 -12.07
N ARG A 19 -28.04 23.50 -10.94
CA ARG A 19 -26.71 23.33 -10.34
C ARG A 19 -26.53 21.85 -10.08
N PRO A 20 -25.51 21.18 -10.66
CA PRO A 20 -25.28 19.78 -10.36
C PRO A 20 -25.07 19.65 -8.86
N VAL A 21 -25.92 18.90 -8.20
CA VAL A 21 -25.70 18.51 -6.79
C VAL A 21 -24.41 17.72 -6.79
N LYS A 22 -23.33 18.34 -6.33
CA LYS A 22 -22.08 17.59 -6.08
C LYS A 22 -22.37 16.65 -4.92
N THR A 23 -22.60 15.39 -5.23
CA THR A 23 -22.66 14.35 -4.20
C THR A 23 -21.31 14.33 -3.50
N VAL A 24 -21.29 14.61 -2.21
CA VAL A 24 -20.10 14.48 -1.39
C VAL A 24 -19.73 12.99 -1.39
N LYS A 25 -18.55 12.64 -1.84
CA LYS A 25 -18.04 11.26 -1.71
C LYS A 25 -17.82 10.96 -0.22
N SER A 26 -18.78 10.31 0.41
CA SER A 26 -18.80 10.05 1.85
C SER A 26 -18.05 8.78 2.24
N ALA A 27 -17.79 7.88 1.30
CA ALA A 27 -17.16 6.57 1.53
C ALA A 27 -15.75 6.49 0.93
N VAL A 28 -14.95 7.54 1.05
CA VAL A 28 -13.55 7.53 0.61
C VAL A 28 -12.69 6.90 1.70
N ILE A 29 -11.99 5.82 1.35
CA ILE A 29 -11.12 5.11 2.27
C ILE A 29 -9.67 5.62 2.09
N GLY A 30 -8.99 5.97 3.18
CA GLY A 30 -7.55 6.20 3.23
C GLY A 30 -6.86 4.94 3.74
N LEU A 31 -6.09 4.28 2.88
CA LEU A 31 -5.37 3.04 3.16
C LEU A 31 -3.87 3.31 3.21
N ILE A 32 -3.25 3.04 4.35
CA ILE A 32 -1.81 3.15 4.55
C ILE A 32 -1.24 1.77 4.84
N GLY A 33 -0.16 1.40 4.16
CA GLY A 33 0.44 0.09 4.35
C GLY A 33 1.62 -0.19 3.46
N THR A 34 1.85 -1.47 3.18
CA THR A 34 2.97 -1.98 2.38
C THR A 34 2.46 -2.67 1.12
N ALA A 35 3.14 -2.44 0.01
CA ALA A 35 2.85 -3.09 -1.26
C ALA A 35 4.14 -3.55 -1.95
N PRO A 36 4.11 -4.67 -2.71
CA PRO A 36 5.26 -5.13 -3.49
C PRO A 36 5.60 -4.21 -4.67
N MET A 37 4.66 -3.37 -5.08
CA MET A 37 4.78 -2.42 -6.19
C MET A 37 4.15 -1.08 -5.83
N GLY A 38 4.28 -0.12 -6.74
CA GLY A 38 3.69 1.21 -6.66
C GLY A 38 4.64 2.24 -6.08
N ASP A 39 4.28 3.51 -6.29
CA ASP A 39 5.10 4.64 -5.84
C ASP A 39 5.15 4.73 -4.32
N VAL A 40 6.36 4.93 -3.81
CA VAL A 40 6.62 5.03 -2.37
C VAL A 40 6.29 6.44 -1.87
N ASN A 41 5.60 6.52 -0.72
CA ASN A 41 5.22 7.78 -0.10
C ASN A 41 4.55 8.77 -1.08
N THR A 42 3.65 8.23 -1.91
CA THR A 42 2.83 8.99 -2.84
C THR A 42 1.36 8.69 -2.58
N LEU A 43 0.51 9.72 -2.59
CA LEU A 43 -0.92 9.54 -2.44
C LEU A 43 -1.54 9.19 -3.78
N VAL A 44 -1.97 7.94 -3.95
CA VAL A 44 -2.54 7.40 -5.18
C VAL A 44 -4.04 7.16 -5.01
N GLN A 45 -4.83 7.57 -5.98
CA GLN A 45 -6.26 7.31 -6.03
C GLN A 45 -6.54 6.02 -6.79
N CYS A 46 -7.24 5.08 -6.16
CA CYS A 46 -7.78 3.88 -6.79
C CYS A 46 -9.30 3.98 -6.85
N LEU A 47 -9.86 3.78 -8.04
CA LEU A 47 -11.30 3.82 -8.31
C LEU A 47 -11.85 2.43 -8.65
N SER A 48 -10.97 1.47 -8.92
CA SER A 48 -11.31 0.13 -9.39
C SER A 48 -10.22 -0.88 -9.06
N GLU A 49 -10.53 -2.18 -9.17
CA GLU A 49 -9.56 -3.27 -9.12
C GLU A 49 -8.42 -3.12 -10.13
N LYS A 50 -8.70 -2.53 -11.28
CA LYS A 50 -7.68 -2.26 -12.30
C LYS A 50 -6.62 -1.28 -11.78
N ASP A 51 -7.02 -0.27 -11.03
CA ASP A 51 -6.09 0.68 -10.42
C ASP A 51 -5.33 0.00 -9.26
N ALA A 52 -6.00 -0.89 -8.53
CA ALA A 52 -5.40 -1.67 -7.45
C ALA A 52 -4.25 -2.58 -7.93
N ALA A 53 -4.32 -3.06 -9.16
CA ALA A 53 -3.27 -3.90 -9.77
C ALA A 53 -1.89 -3.19 -9.83
N ALA A 54 -1.86 -1.86 -9.78
CA ALA A 54 -0.60 -1.09 -9.71
C ALA A 54 0.21 -1.36 -8.44
N PHE A 55 -0.41 -1.89 -7.38
CA PHE A 55 0.25 -2.24 -6.13
C PHE A 55 0.76 -3.69 -6.07
N GLY A 56 0.60 -4.44 -7.16
CA GLY A 56 1.07 -5.82 -7.28
C GLY A 56 0.09 -6.85 -6.74
N SER A 57 0.53 -8.11 -6.77
CA SER A 57 -0.27 -9.25 -6.31
C SER A 57 -0.25 -9.38 -4.78
N GLN A 58 -1.20 -10.15 -4.28
CA GLN A 58 -1.25 -10.51 -2.86
C GLN A 58 -0.08 -11.44 -2.51
N LEU A 59 0.89 -10.90 -1.80
CA LEU A 59 2.03 -11.63 -1.28
C LEU A 59 2.02 -11.56 0.26
N THR A 60 2.51 -12.61 0.90
CA THR A 60 2.58 -12.69 2.36
C THR A 60 3.39 -11.53 2.95
N GLY A 61 2.83 -10.86 3.95
CA GLY A 61 3.48 -9.74 4.65
C GLY A 61 3.17 -8.36 4.05
N PHE A 62 2.65 -8.29 2.82
CA PHE A 62 2.20 -7.02 2.22
C PHE A 62 0.73 -6.80 2.52
N THR A 63 0.36 -5.58 2.91
CA THR A 63 -0.99 -5.30 3.44
C THR A 63 -1.92 -4.62 2.44
N ILE A 64 -1.40 -3.81 1.52
CA ILE A 64 -2.21 -3.04 0.58
C ILE A 64 -2.96 -3.92 -0.42
N PRO A 65 -2.33 -4.88 -1.14
CA PRO A 65 -3.05 -5.68 -2.13
C PRO A 65 -4.20 -6.49 -1.52
N GLN A 66 -4.00 -7.06 -0.33
CA GLN A 66 -5.03 -7.82 0.39
C GLN A 66 -6.19 -6.91 0.84
N ALA A 67 -5.87 -5.70 1.31
CA ALA A 67 -6.88 -4.74 1.73
C ALA A 67 -7.70 -4.21 0.54
N LEU A 68 -7.06 -3.92 -0.59
CA LEU A 68 -7.74 -3.46 -1.80
C LEU A 68 -8.68 -4.53 -2.37
N ASP A 69 -8.23 -5.79 -2.41
CA ASP A 69 -9.05 -6.93 -2.81
C ASP A 69 -10.32 -7.02 -1.94
N ALA A 70 -10.15 -7.07 -0.62
CA ALA A 70 -11.29 -7.11 0.30
C ALA A 70 -12.23 -5.89 0.16
N ILE A 71 -11.70 -4.70 -0.07
CA ILE A 71 -12.49 -3.48 -0.23
C ILE A 71 -13.32 -3.54 -1.51
N TYR A 72 -12.73 -3.96 -2.63
CA TYR A 72 -13.44 -4.01 -3.92
C TYR A 72 -14.40 -5.18 -4.02
N ASP A 73 -14.12 -6.32 -3.42
CA ASP A 73 -15.04 -7.44 -3.29
C ASP A 73 -16.37 -7.04 -2.60
N HIS A 74 -16.30 -6.05 -1.70
CA HIS A 74 -17.49 -5.50 -1.02
C HIS A 74 -18.08 -4.27 -1.74
N GLY A 75 -17.61 -3.95 -2.94
CA GLY A 75 -18.17 -2.89 -3.78
C GLY A 75 -17.88 -1.46 -3.30
N ALA A 76 -16.85 -1.24 -2.48
CA ALA A 76 -16.44 0.10 -2.08
C ALA A 76 -15.79 0.85 -3.26
N GLY A 77 -16.03 2.17 -3.34
CA GLY A 77 -15.77 2.89 -4.59
C GLY A 77 -14.42 3.57 -4.70
N THR A 78 -13.98 4.33 -3.72
CA THR A 78 -12.79 5.17 -3.84
C THR A 78 -11.83 4.93 -2.68
N VAL A 79 -10.60 4.56 -3.02
CA VAL A 79 -9.53 4.34 -2.04
C VAL A 79 -8.36 5.28 -2.35
N LEU A 80 -7.89 5.99 -1.34
CA LEU A 80 -6.65 6.76 -1.38
C LEU A 80 -5.56 5.91 -0.72
N VAL A 81 -4.60 5.47 -1.50
CA VAL A 81 -3.59 4.50 -1.08
C VAL A 81 -2.24 5.18 -0.87
N ILE A 82 -1.55 4.81 0.20
CA ILE A 82 -0.18 5.23 0.49
C ILE A 82 0.66 3.98 0.76
N ASN A 83 1.59 3.68 -0.15
CA ASN A 83 2.59 2.66 0.06
C ASN A 83 3.81 3.27 0.75
N VAL A 84 4.16 2.79 1.94
CA VAL A 84 5.31 3.29 2.70
C VAL A 84 6.55 2.40 2.57
N LEU A 85 6.42 1.24 1.92
CA LEU A 85 7.54 0.32 1.75
C LEU A 85 8.48 0.83 0.65
N ASP A 86 9.67 1.26 1.05
CA ASP A 86 10.76 1.63 0.15
C ASP A 86 11.73 0.45 0.00
N PRO A 87 11.82 -0.21 -1.17
CA PRO A 87 12.72 -1.34 -1.38
C PRO A 87 14.21 -0.97 -1.26
N ALA A 88 14.55 0.30 -1.33
CA ALA A 88 15.94 0.75 -1.10
C ALA A 88 16.32 0.71 0.38
N VAL A 89 15.34 0.92 1.27
CA VAL A 89 15.50 0.99 2.72
C VAL A 89 15.03 -0.31 3.38
N HIS A 90 13.79 -0.72 3.09
CA HIS A 90 13.12 -1.87 3.71
C HIS A 90 13.46 -3.15 2.93
N LYS A 91 14.69 -3.61 3.06
CA LYS A 91 15.21 -4.80 2.38
C LYS A 91 15.98 -5.70 3.32
N THR A 92 16.04 -6.98 2.98
CA THR A 92 16.88 -7.97 3.62
C THR A 92 17.69 -8.70 2.57
N ALA A 93 18.98 -8.92 2.85
CA ALA A 93 19.88 -9.66 1.98
C ALA A 93 19.82 -11.15 2.30
N VAL A 94 19.82 -11.96 1.27
CA VAL A 94 19.98 -13.42 1.33
C VAL A 94 21.29 -13.78 0.63
N ALA A 95 22.09 -14.61 1.25
CA ALA A 95 23.36 -15.07 0.69
C ALA A 95 23.34 -16.59 0.52
N ASP A 96 23.78 -17.05 -0.65
CA ASP A 96 24.04 -18.47 -0.98
C ASP A 96 22.87 -19.42 -0.69
N GLU A 97 21.63 -18.97 -0.95
CA GLU A 97 20.45 -19.84 -0.91
C GLU A 97 20.58 -20.96 -1.94
N ASP A 98 20.33 -22.20 -1.53
CA ASP A 98 20.25 -23.35 -2.43
C ASP A 98 18.93 -23.36 -3.19
N VAL A 99 19.00 -23.20 -4.49
CA VAL A 99 17.85 -23.16 -5.38
C VAL A 99 17.97 -24.27 -6.42
N THR A 100 17.00 -25.18 -6.46
CA THR A 100 16.99 -26.32 -7.40
C THR A 100 15.97 -26.08 -8.51
N PHE A 101 16.41 -26.23 -9.75
CA PHE A 101 15.53 -26.16 -10.92
C PHE A 101 14.72 -27.44 -11.05
N ASP A 102 13.41 -27.29 -11.24
CA ASP A 102 12.54 -28.41 -11.61
C ASP A 102 12.86 -28.88 -13.02
N LYS A 103 13.10 -30.18 -13.19
CA LYS A 103 13.52 -30.77 -14.46
C LYS A 103 12.48 -30.64 -15.57
N ALA A 104 11.19 -30.67 -15.22
CA ALA A 104 10.11 -30.71 -16.20
C ALA A 104 9.77 -29.29 -16.71
N THR A 105 9.80 -28.30 -15.79
CA THR A 105 9.40 -26.93 -16.08
C THR A 105 10.59 -25.99 -16.36
N GLY A 106 11.80 -26.37 -15.95
CA GLY A 106 12.97 -25.52 -15.99
C GLY A 106 12.89 -24.32 -15.06
N LYS A 107 11.98 -24.33 -14.08
CA LYS A 107 11.77 -23.22 -13.15
C LYS A 107 12.30 -23.55 -11.77
N ALA A 108 12.71 -22.52 -11.05
CA ALA A 108 13.07 -22.56 -9.64
C ALA A 108 12.40 -21.41 -8.90
N GLN A 109 12.12 -21.60 -7.61
CA GLN A 109 11.48 -20.60 -6.77
C GLN A 109 12.45 -20.17 -5.68
N LEU A 110 12.69 -18.86 -5.57
CA LEU A 110 13.36 -18.25 -4.43
C LEU A 110 12.45 -18.25 -3.20
N ALA A 111 13.04 -18.29 -2.02
CA ALA A 111 12.29 -18.29 -0.77
C ALA A 111 11.50 -16.99 -0.56
N ASN A 112 11.98 -15.88 -1.11
CA ASN A 112 11.33 -14.57 -0.96
C ASN A 112 10.93 -13.99 -2.31
N PRO A 113 9.77 -13.32 -2.39
CA PRO A 113 9.36 -12.53 -3.55
C PRO A 113 9.94 -11.10 -3.51
N VAL A 114 9.63 -10.30 -4.52
CA VAL A 114 10.04 -8.89 -4.67
C VAL A 114 11.56 -8.74 -4.60
N VAL A 115 12.21 -9.48 -5.48
CA VAL A 115 13.67 -9.68 -5.54
C VAL A 115 14.34 -8.58 -6.32
N ALA A 116 15.49 -8.15 -5.83
CA ALA A 116 16.39 -7.24 -6.52
C ALA A 116 17.84 -7.74 -6.44
N GLN A 117 18.64 -7.38 -7.43
CA GLN A 117 20.09 -7.65 -7.46
C GLN A 117 20.43 -9.15 -7.32
N LEU A 118 19.68 -10.03 -8.01
CA LEU A 118 19.92 -11.45 -8.00
C LEU A 118 21.27 -11.78 -8.66
N VAL A 119 22.07 -12.57 -7.97
CA VAL A 119 23.30 -13.19 -8.47
C VAL A 119 23.15 -14.69 -8.33
N LEU A 120 23.16 -15.42 -9.45
CA LEU A 120 23.15 -16.89 -9.47
C LEU A 120 24.55 -17.42 -9.80
N LYS A 121 24.99 -18.45 -9.06
CA LYS A 121 26.25 -19.13 -9.27
C LYS A 121 26.07 -20.64 -9.23
N PRO A 122 26.93 -21.43 -9.92
CA PRO A 122 26.89 -22.90 -9.82
C PRO A 122 27.19 -23.39 -8.40
N ASP A 123 28.09 -22.68 -7.70
CA ASP A 123 28.50 -22.88 -6.30
C ASP A 123 28.97 -21.53 -5.72
N SER A 124 29.41 -21.51 -4.46
CA SER A 124 29.78 -20.26 -3.78
C SER A 124 30.98 -19.53 -4.44
N ASP A 125 31.88 -20.27 -5.08
CA ASP A 125 33.12 -19.74 -5.71
C ASP A 125 33.00 -19.63 -7.24
N GLY A 126 31.93 -20.14 -7.82
CA GLY A 126 31.70 -20.20 -9.26
C GLY A 126 31.48 -18.83 -9.92
N GLN A 127 31.69 -18.81 -11.23
CA GLN A 127 31.37 -17.61 -12.02
C GLN A 127 29.86 -17.41 -12.08
N PRO A 128 29.38 -16.17 -11.91
CA PRO A 128 27.93 -15.89 -11.97
C PRO A 128 27.34 -16.19 -13.34
N TYR A 129 26.14 -16.75 -13.34
CA TYR A 129 25.30 -16.83 -14.53
C TYR A 129 24.77 -15.45 -14.93
N VAL A 130 24.49 -15.26 -16.21
CA VAL A 130 24.09 -13.98 -16.78
C VAL A 130 22.58 -13.96 -17.00
N GLU A 131 21.89 -13.00 -16.38
CA GLU A 131 20.45 -12.77 -16.62
C GLU A 131 20.18 -12.40 -18.10
N GLY A 132 19.12 -12.94 -18.65
CA GLY A 132 18.76 -12.80 -20.08
C GLY A 132 19.54 -13.72 -21.03
N GLN A 133 20.62 -14.39 -20.55
CA GLN A 133 21.35 -15.40 -21.31
C GLN A 133 21.16 -16.80 -20.76
N ASP A 134 21.42 -16.98 -19.48
CA ASP A 134 21.39 -18.28 -18.81
C ASP A 134 20.07 -18.51 -18.09
N TYR A 135 19.50 -17.45 -17.54
CA TYR A 135 18.21 -17.45 -16.84
C TYR A 135 17.43 -16.16 -17.05
N SER A 136 16.15 -16.20 -16.72
CA SER A 136 15.31 -15.01 -16.55
C SER A 136 14.68 -15.02 -15.16
N LEU A 137 14.54 -13.83 -14.57
CA LEU A 137 13.92 -13.63 -13.25
C LEU A 137 12.58 -12.93 -13.39
N ASP A 138 11.55 -13.49 -12.80
CA ASP A 138 10.35 -12.72 -12.42
C ASP A 138 10.60 -12.15 -11.01
N ALA A 139 11.00 -10.90 -10.97
CA ALA A 139 11.39 -10.24 -9.73
C ALA A 139 10.24 -10.12 -8.72
N GLN A 140 9.00 -10.08 -9.19
CA GLN A 140 7.80 -9.97 -8.35
C GLN A 140 7.54 -11.25 -7.56
N THR A 141 7.58 -12.38 -8.26
CA THR A 141 7.26 -13.68 -7.68
C THR A 141 8.49 -14.41 -7.16
N GLY A 142 9.70 -13.99 -7.54
CA GLY A 142 10.94 -14.69 -7.25
C GLY A 142 11.11 -16.00 -8.05
N VAL A 143 10.37 -16.15 -9.15
CA VAL A 143 10.51 -17.30 -10.05
C VAL A 143 11.69 -17.09 -11.00
N ILE A 144 12.59 -18.05 -11.03
CA ILE A 144 13.70 -18.09 -11.97
C ILE A 144 13.38 -19.13 -13.05
N THR A 145 13.57 -18.77 -14.30
CA THR A 145 13.41 -19.70 -15.45
C THR A 145 14.76 -19.92 -16.10
N ASN A 146 15.19 -21.17 -16.19
CA ASN A 146 16.41 -21.60 -16.89
C ASN A 146 16.19 -21.47 -18.41
N LEU A 147 17.08 -20.78 -19.10
CA LEU A 147 17.04 -20.60 -20.57
C LEU A 147 17.79 -21.70 -21.33
N GLY A 148 18.29 -22.74 -20.62
CA GLY A 148 18.84 -23.97 -21.22
C GLY A 148 20.22 -23.83 -21.85
N LYS A 149 20.98 -22.79 -21.52
CA LYS A 149 22.33 -22.59 -22.08
C LYS A 149 23.44 -23.15 -21.19
N SER A 150 23.63 -22.56 -20.00
CA SER A 150 24.76 -22.90 -19.13
C SER A 150 24.32 -23.65 -17.87
N ILE A 151 23.05 -23.55 -17.50
CA ILE A 151 22.51 -24.20 -16.30
C ILE A 151 21.95 -25.57 -16.69
N ALA A 152 22.47 -26.65 -16.09
CA ALA A 152 21.99 -28.00 -16.36
C ALA A 152 20.55 -28.20 -15.86
N ALA A 153 19.81 -29.10 -16.50
CA ALA A 153 18.48 -29.49 -16.05
C ALA A 153 18.54 -30.08 -14.63
N ALA A 154 17.66 -29.65 -13.75
CA ALA A 154 17.62 -30.04 -12.34
C ALA A 154 18.89 -29.67 -11.53
N ALA A 155 19.67 -28.70 -11.99
CA ALA A 155 20.80 -28.21 -11.23
C ALA A 155 20.33 -27.50 -9.94
N THR A 156 21.12 -27.66 -8.87
CA THR A 156 21.07 -26.81 -7.71
C THR A 156 22.12 -25.72 -7.87
N VAL A 157 21.71 -24.46 -7.67
CA VAL A 157 22.57 -23.29 -7.80
C VAL A 157 22.50 -22.45 -6.54
N LYS A 158 23.50 -21.60 -6.33
CA LYS A 158 23.52 -20.65 -5.22
C LYS A 158 22.94 -19.31 -5.67
N ALA A 159 21.95 -18.82 -4.94
CA ALA A 159 21.31 -17.53 -5.16
C ALA A 159 21.66 -16.55 -4.05
N SER A 160 22.16 -15.38 -4.42
CA SER A 160 22.35 -14.27 -3.51
C SER A 160 21.58 -13.07 -4.04
N TYR A 161 20.75 -12.44 -3.19
CA TYR A 161 19.85 -11.37 -3.62
C TYR A 161 19.42 -10.50 -2.45
N ASN A 162 18.80 -9.36 -2.76
CA ASN A 162 18.01 -8.60 -1.81
C ASN A 162 16.52 -8.78 -2.11
N TYR A 163 15.69 -8.77 -1.10
CA TYR A 163 14.24 -8.73 -1.30
C TYR A 163 13.62 -7.61 -0.47
N ALA A 164 12.49 -7.06 -0.94
CA ALA A 164 11.73 -6.09 -0.18
C ALA A 164 11.06 -6.78 1.01
N ASP A 165 11.42 -6.34 2.20
CA ASP A 165 11.02 -6.97 3.46
C ASP A 165 10.03 -6.07 4.22
N PRO A 166 8.73 -6.37 4.17
CA PRO A 166 7.71 -5.58 4.85
C PRO A 166 7.86 -5.59 6.38
N THR A 167 8.60 -6.54 6.96
CA THR A 167 8.84 -6.57 8.41
C THR A 167 9.80 -5.48 8.88
N LYS A 168 10.53 -4.85 7.96
CA LYS A 168 11.40 -3.71 8.26
C LYS A 168 10.65 -2.38 8.34
N VAL A 169 9.41 -2.33 7.85
CA VAL A 169 8.57 -1.13 7.97
C VAL A 169 8.20 -0.91 9.42
N THR A 170 8.49 0.28 9.92
CA THR A 170 8.27 0.66 11.31
C THR A 170 7.01 1.48 11.49
N PRO A 171 6.49 1.64 12.73
CA PRO A 171 5.43 2.59 13.01
C PRO A 171 5.71 4.01 12.52
N ALA A 172 6.97 4.45 12.58
CA ALA A 172 7.37 5.77 12.12
C ALA A 172 7.18 5.97 10.62
N ASP A 173 7.37 4.92 9.81
CA ASP A 173 7.13 4.96 8.37
C ASP A 173 5.63 5.09 8.04
N ILE A 174 4.78 4.37 8.79
CA ILE A 174 3.32 4.45 8.67
C ILE A 174 2.81 5.83 9.09
N ILE A 175 3.24 6.34 10.25
CA ILE A 175 2.88 7.65 10.78
C ILE A 175 3.36 8.74 9.83
N GLY A 176 4.58 8.60 9.37
CA GLY A 176 5.22 9.57 8.50
C GLY A 176 5.63 10.86 9.20
N ALA A 177 6.27 11.72 8.44
CA ALA A 177 6.80 13.00 8.92
C ALA A 177 6.49 14.13 7.92
N VAL A 178 6.77 15.35 8.35
CA VAL A 178 6.82 16.53 7.48
C VAL A 178 8.24 17.06 7.55
N ASN A 179 8.93 17.10 6.42
CA ASN A 179 10.29 17.63 6.38
C ASN A 179 10.33 19.16 6.39
N ALA A 180 11.52 19.75 6.50
CA ALA A 180 11.70 21.20 6.53
C ALA A 180 11.21 21.93 5.27
N ALA A 181 11.12 21.25 4.12
CA ALA A 181 10.57 21.77 2.88
C ALA A 181 9.03 21.62 2.79
N GLY A 182 8.39 21.06 3.82
CA GLY A 182 6.94 20.84 3.85
C GLY A 182 6.46 19.54 3.19
N ASN A 183 7.36 18.72 2.65
CA ASN A 183 6.98 17.44 2.05
C ASN A 183 6.58 16.44 3.14
N ARG A 184 5.51 15.70 2.86
CA ARG A 184 4.92 14.73 3.78
C ARG A 184 5.25 13.31 3.35
N THR A 185 5.29 12.41 4.34
CA THR A 185 5.41 10.95 4.16
C THR A 185 4.36 10.24 5.00
N GLY A 186 4.15 8.95 4.75
CA GLY A 186 3.22 8.13 5.51
C GLY A 186 1.81 8.72 5.55
N MET A 187 1.07 8.48 6.64
CA MET A 187 -0.32 8.97 6.78
C MET A 187 -0.45 10.49 6.71
N LYS A 188 0.64 11.26 6.95
CA LYS A 188 0.59 12.73 6.85
C LYS A 188 0.24 13.20 5.44
N LEU A 189 0.44 12.38 4.40
CA LEU A 189 0.03 12.64 3.02
C LEU A 189 -1.48 12.78 2.85
N LEU A 190 -2.30 12.19 3.73
CA LEU A 190 -3.75 12.33 3.68
C LEU A 190 -4.22 13.79 3.83
N ASN A 191 -3.42 14.65 4.42
CA ASN A 191 -3.72 16.09 4.48
C ASN A 191 -3.74 16.76 3.10
N ASP A 192 -3.06 16.18 2.12
CA ASP A 192 -2.98 16.73 0.77
C ASP A 192 -4.12 16.25 -0.13
N SER A 193 -4.93 15.31 0.34
CA SER A 193 -5.97 14.66 -0.46
C SER A 193 -7.00 15.64 -1.01
N PHE A 194 -7.37 16.67 -0.26
CA PHE A 194 -8.30 17.68 -0.75
C PHE A 194 -7.71 18.53 -1.89
N ASN A 195 -6.45 18.88 -1.77
CA ASN A 195 -5.76 19.68 -2.79
C ASN A 195 -5.57 18.88 -4.09
N LEU A 196 -5.31 17.57 -3.99
CA LEU A 196 -5.06 16.71 -5.13
C LEU A 196 -6.35 16.21 -5.79
N PHE A 197 -7.37 15.85 -4.99
CA PHE A 197 -8.54 15.14 -5.48
C PHE A 197 -9.87 15.85 -5.19
N GLY A 198 -9.87 16.94 -4.39
CA GLY A 198 -11.06 17.72 -4.06
C GLY A 198 -11.91 17.13 -2.93
N TYR A 199 -11.40 16.13 -2.18
CA TYR A 199 -12.07 15.54 -1.02
C TYR A 199 -11.07 14.92 -0.04
N PHE A 200 -11.50 14.76 1.21
CA PHE A 200 -10.75 14.03 2.23
C PHE A 200 -11.19 12.57 2.31
N ALA A 201 -10.29 11.69 2.74
CA ALA A 201 -10.66 10.37 3.20
C ALA A 201 -11.60 10.49 4.41
N LYS A 202 -12.60 9.61 4.49
CA LYS A 202 -13.61 9.57 5.55
C LYS A 202 -13.53 8.31 6.41
N ILE A 203 -12.79 7.31 5.93
CA ILE A 203 -12.48 6.08 6.65
C ILE A 203 -10.97 5.91 6.56
N LEU A 204 -10.28 5.80 7.70
CA LEU A 204 -8.82 5.60 7.72
C LEU A 204 -8.51 4.20 8.23
N ILE A 205 -7.65 3.49 7.50
CA ILE A 205 -7.21 2.15 7.86
C ILE A 205 -5.70 1.98 7.63
N ALA A 206 -5.04 1.28 8.53
CA ALA A 206 -3.66 0.82 8.40
C ALA A 206 -3.58 -0.64 8.86
N PRO A 207 -4.00 -1.60 8.00
CA PRO A 207 -4.10 -3.01 8.38
C PRO A 207 -2.78 -3.54 8.94
N VAL A 208 -2.87 -4.39 9.98
CA VAL A 208 -1.74 -4.92 10.75
C VAL A 208 -1.06 -3.86 11.63
N PHE A 209 -0.73 -2.70 11.08
CA PHE A 209 0.00 -1.65 11.81
C PHE A 209 -0.85 -0.92 12.86
N CYS A 210 -2.16 -0.83 12.64
CA CYS A 210 -3.09 -0.19 13.60
C CYS A 210 -3.18 -0.92 14.95
N THR A 211 -2.66 -2.14 15.06
CA THR A 211 -2.54 -2.86 16.35
C THR A 211 -1.49 -2.26 17.28
N GLN A 212 -0.61 -1.41 16.75
CA GLN A 212 0.45 -0.75 17.50
C GLN A 212 -0.06 0.59 18.04
N ASN A 213 0.06 0.80 19.36
CA ASN A 213 -0.49 1.97 20.03
C ASN A 213 -0.06 3.31 19.41
N SER A 214 1.20 3.46 19.02
CA SER A 214 1.69 4.69 18.38
C SER A 214 0.99 4.99 17.06
N VAL A 215 0.70 3.96 16.27
CA VAL A 215 -0.03 4.10 14.99
C VAL A 215 -1.51 4.40 15.24
N SER A 216 -2.14 3.70 16.20
CA SER A 216 -3.56 3.89 16.48
C SER A 216 -3.86 5.30 17.00
N VAL A 217 -3.03 5.85 17.90
CA VAL A 217 -3.17 7.23 18.41
C VAL A 217 -3.08 8.25 17.26
N GLU A 218 -2.11 8.08 16.37
CA GLU A 218 -1.96 8.99 15.22
C GLU A 218 -3.08 8.84 14.17
N LEU A 219 -3.60 7.61 13.96
CA LEU A 219 -4.77 7.38 13.11
C LEU A 219 -6.00 8.11 13.65
N ILE A 220 -6.22 8.08 14.96
CA ILE A 220 -7.34 8.76 15.60
C ILE A 220 -7.19 10.27 15.47
N ALA A 221 -6.01 10.81 15.80
CA ALA A 221 -5.74 12.23 15.66
C ALA A 221 -5.91 12.70 14.19
N MET A 222 -5.51 11.88 13.22
CA MET A 222 -5.73 12.17 11.81
C MET A 222 -7.22 12.10 11.43
N ALA A 223 -7.94 11.11 11.95
CA ALA A 223 -9.37 10.97 11.72
C ALA A 223 -10.16 12.18 12.27
N GLU A 224 -9.87 12.61 13.48
CA GLU A 224 -10.46 13.83 14.06
C GLU A 224 -10.18 15.05 13.19
N LYS A 225 -8.94 15.24 12.76
CA LYS A 225 -8.54 16.37 11.90
C LYS A 225 -9.27 16.40 10.55
N LEU A 226 -9.50 15.24 9.94
CA LEU A 226 -10.15 15.12 8.63
C LEU A 226 -11.68 14.99 8.72
N GLY A 227 -12.24 14.92 9.93
CA GLY A 227 -13.64 14.58 10.15
C GLY A 227 -13.97 13.20 9.57
N ALA A 228 -13.12 12.23 9.87
CA ALA A 228 -13.16 10.83 9.43
C ALA A 228 -13.36 9.90 10.62
N VAL A 229 -13.56 8.62 10.33
CA VAL A 229 -13.52 7.53 11.31
C VAL A 229 -12.32 6.65 11.03
N THR A 230 -11.81 5.95 12.05
CA THR A 230 -10.77 4.94 11.88
C THR A 230 -11.19 3.63 12.51
N TYR A 231 -10.76 2.53 11.92
CA TYR A 231 -10.93 1.19 12.46
C TYR A 231 -9.57 0.70 12.96
N ILE A 232 -9.55 0.25 14.21
CA ILE A 232 -8.36 -0.24 14.89
C ILE A 232 -8.59 -1.70 15.26
N ASP A 233 -7.73 -2.57 14.75
CA ASP A 233 -7.77 -3.99 15.04
C ASP A 233 -7.07 -4.31 16.36
N ALA A 234 -7.58 -5.30 17.06
CA ALA A 234 -6.86 -5.92 18.16
C ALA A 234 -5.77 -6.86 17.63
N PRO A 235 -4.64 -7.01 18.34
CA PRO A 235 -3.63 -8.00 17.97
C PRO A 235 -4.22 -9.40 17.79
N ILE A 236 -3.67 -10.18 16.86
CA ILE A 236 -4.12 -11.56 16.58
C ILE A 236 -4.06 -12.39 17.86
N GLY A 237 -5.14 -13.15 18.12
CA GLY A 237 -5.24 -13.98 19.31
C GLY A 237 -5.81 -13.27 20.55
N THR A 238 -6.14 -11.98 20.46
CA THR A 238 -6.80 -11.24 21.55
C THR A 238 -8.20 -11.80 21.79
N THR A 239 -8.46 -12.27 22.99
CA THR A 239 -9.78 -12.71 23.43
C THR A 239 -10.69 -11.52 23.74
N PHE A 240 -12.02 -11.74 23.77
CA PHE A 240 -12.99 -10.71 24.15
C PHE A 240 -12.67 -10.07 25.51
N ALA A 241 -12.32 -10.89 26.51
CA ALA A 241 -11.96 -10.40 27.84
C ALA A 241 -10.69 -9.52 27.82
N GLN A 242 -9.68 -9.89 27.03
CA GLN A 242 -8.47 -9.09 26.86
C GLN A 242 -8.76 -7.79 26.12
N ALA A 243 -9.60 -7.82 25.09
CA ALA A 243 -10.00 -6.62 24.38
C ALA A 243 -10.76 -5.65 25.30
N LEU A 244 -11.66 -6.17 26.14
CA LEU A 244 -12.40 -5.38 27.10
C LEU A 244 -11.49 -4.78 28.18
N ALA A 245 -10.57 -5.56 28.73
CA ALA A 245 -9.59 -5.10 29.71
C ALA A 245 -8.53 -4.15 29.11
N GLY A 246 -8.23 -4.33 27.82
CA GLY A 246 -7.27 -3.49 27.10
C GLY A 246 -7.80 -2.12 26.71
N ARG A 247 -9.13 -1.91 26.74
CA ARG A 247 -9.74 -0.60 26.43
C ARG A 247 -9.54 0.39 27.58
N GLY A 248 -9.31 1.62 27.18
CA GLY A 248 -9.18 2.71 28.14
C GLY A 248 -7.72 3.13 28.41
N PRO A 249 -7.54 4.31 28.98
CA PRO A 249 -6.21 4.89 29.22
C PRO A 249 -5.35 4.05 30.18
N GLU A 250 -5.98 3.28 31.06
CA GLU A 250 -5.32 2.36 31.99
C GLU A 250 -5.17 0.94 31.42
N GLY A 251 -5.66 0.69 30.23
CA GLY A 251 -5.63 -0.63 29.59
C GLY A 251 -4.25 -1.03 29.14
N THR A 252 -3.87 -2.29 29.34
CA THR A 252 -2.55 -2.84 28.96
C THR A 252 -2.30 -2.85 27.47
N ILE A 253 -3.35 -2.83 26.66
CA ILE A 253 -3.27 -2.81 25.19
C ILE A 253 -3.59 -1.41 24.65
N ASN A 254 -4.24 -0.59 25.45
CA ASN A 254 -4.61 0.79 25.16
C ASN A 254 -5.22 1.01 23.76
N PHE A 255 -6.31 0.29 23.49
CA PHE A 255 -7.11 0.50 22.28
C PHE A 255 -7.94 1.76 22.33
N ASN A 256 -8.03 2.34 23.51
CA ASN A 256 -8.92 3.45 23.73
C ASN A 256 -8.20 4.74 23.77
N THR A 257 -8.80 5.56 23.13
CA THR A 257 -8.43 6.93 23.08
C THR A 257 -9.54 7.87 23.44
N SER A 258 -10.56 7.49 24.06
CA SER A 258 -11.70 8.25 24.61
C SER A 258 -13.01 7.54 24.40
#